data_4dfe058f1b431dbe9aaea26eea19d45f
#
_entry.id   4dfe058f1b431dbe9aaea26eea19d45f
#
_cell.length_a   1.000
_cell.length_b   1.000
_cell.length_c   1.000
_cell.angle_alpha   90.00
_cell.angle_beta   90.00
_cell.angle_gamma   90.00
#
_symmetry.space_group_name_H-M   'P 1'
#
loop_
_entity.id
_entity.type
_entity.pdbx_description
1 polymer ?
#
loop_
_entity_poly.entity_id
_entity_poly.type
_entity_poly.pdbx_seq_one_letter_code
_entity_poly.pdbx_strand_id
1 'polypeptide(L)'
;MEPRGYRMVISTRQDFVTASAHAESQLHAWLEGKRYDVTALDEGRNEIAPHVTLDQDSSSGRHGAYTRWRMRETPSPQIGTWQSTLVVRADPQDDQNRTWIQVDIENRPSLPGRFPTPANTPGIARLLLDAIDARDGLAEVKAGPTFIEPEDVSEVIEELCDTERRLPIVIASIPYGVNPDGWAESTVERAFKYLPGLATLYVLSPEAQPGFNEALGFHPVFGGGIRTYLPGVDPAWKPDAQRHPVMSRRTIDAHVARAAKTLASLPQRLALRHPLPEALESLPLLRTRPRLQAHGSDLERLTSDNATLQVMLDEAGETEAAQAKRISDLNADLDDADLTADQLRGENEELYDQFRTAQRQVRFLQNRLAEAGHHAIAYAAADAPAITYPETFADLLDRFGELPYLRFTGKAKTTRELDSQSVDNWLSVAWDGLLALNHFAEASAKNAAGGDFLSWCKGEESRDHPFPAAKVAMRESDTVAHHDKLRTERMLPVPKEVDPAGTVFMQAHLKIGLGNTVAPRLHFYDDGPQTGLVYVGYLGPHLRNTRT
;
A
#
# COMPACT_ATOMS: atom_id res chain seq x y z
N MET A 1 4.86 6.09 2.81
CA MET A 1 5.35 5.50 4.08
C MET A 1 4.28 4.52 4.55
N GLU A 2 4.65 3.28 4.86
CA GLU A 2 3.68 2.29 5.36
C GLU A 2 3.04 2.78 6.67
N PRO A 3 1.73 2.57 6.86
CA PRO A 3 1.05 2.90 8.11
C PRO A 3 1.66 2.07 9.24
N ARG A 4 1.97 2.71 10.36
CA ARG A 4 2.73 2.06 11.45
C ARG A 4 1.94 1.85 12.74
N GLY A 5 0.83 2.55 12.91
CA GLY A 5 -0.11 2.37 14.00
C GLY A 5 -1.30 1.49 13.62
N TYR A 6 -2.10 1.14 14.61
CA TYR A 6 -3.43 0.57 14.46
C TYR A 6 -4.42 1.52 15.12
N ARG A 7 -5.53 1.83 14.44
CA ARG A 7 -6.63 2.62 15.00
C ARG A 7 -7.96 1.99 14.62
N MET A 8 -8.77 1.67 15.61
CA MET A 8 -10.17 1.31 15.47
C MET A 8 -11.02 2.42 16.07
N VAL A 9 -12.01 2.91 15.32
CA VAL A 9 -13.02 3.85 15.80
C VAL A 9 -14.38 3.32 15.36
N ILE A 10 -15.19 2.94 16.31
CA ILE A 10 -16.53 2.38 16.12
C ILE A 10 -17.51 3.07 17.04
N SER A 11 -18.78 2.94 16.76
CA SER A 11 -19.87 3.36 17.65
C SER A 11 -20.70 2.17 18.09
N THR A 12 -21.49 2.35 19.16
CA THR A 12 -22.51 1.40 19.60
C THR A 12 -23.74 2.15 20.08
N ARG A 13 -24.89 1.49 19.99
CA ARG A 13 -26.16 1.98 20.58
C ARG A 13 -26.31 1.63 22.06
N GLN A 14 -25.40 0.83 22.61
CA GLN A 14 -25.37 0.57 24.06
C GLN A 14 -25.11 1.89 24.81
N ASP A 15 -25.76 2.02 25.95
CA ASP A 15 -25.48 3.16 26.83
C ASP A 15 -24.02 3.12 27.35
N PHE A 16 -23.54 4.28 27.79
CA PHE A 16 -22.14 4.45 28.22
C PHE A 16 -21.73 3.47 29.33
N VAL A 17 -22.61 3.21 30.31
CA VAL A 17 -22.30 2.34 31.45
C VAL A 17 -22.10 0.90 30.99
N THR A 18 -23.04 0.40 30.18
CA THR A 18 -22.97 -0.93 29.59
C THR A 18 -21.76 -1.09 28.69
N ALA A 19 -21.52 -0.14 27.77
CA ALA A 19 -20.38 -0.16 26.86
C ALA A 19 -19.03 -0.09 27.60
N SER A 20 -18.93 0.74 28.65
CA SER A 20 -17.72 0.83 29.49
C SER A 20 -17.47 -0.47 30.25
N ALA A 21 -18.50 -1.09 30.81
CA ALA A 21 -18.36 -2.34 31.53
C ALA A 21 -17.90 -3.49 30.59
N HIS A 22 -18.46 -3.56 29.38
CA HIS A 22 -18.00 -4.52 28.38
C HIS A 22 -16.53 -4.23 27.97
N ALA A 23 -16.19 -2.97 27.71
CA ALA A 23 -14.84 -2.60 27.32
C ALA A 23 -13.81 -2.93 28.40
N GLU A 24 -14.12 -2.66 29.66
CA GLU A 24 -13.28 -2.98 30.81
C GLU A 24 -13.11 -4.51 30.97
N SER A 25 -14.20 -5.26 30.88
CA SER A 25 -14.15 -6.74 30.93
C SER A 25 -13.23 -7.31 29.83
N GLN A 26 -13.34 -6.80 28.59
CA GLN A 26 -12.50 -7.26 27.49
C GLN A 26 -11.05 -6.81 27.64
N LEU A 27 -10.80 -5.62 28.20
CA LEU A 27 -9.46 -5.16 28.55
C LEU A 27 -8.82 -6.08 29.58
N HIS A 28 -9.53 -6.45 30.65
CA HIS A 28 -9.05 -7.38 31.67
C HIS A 28 -8.70 -8.74 31.04
N ALA A 29 -9.62 -9.32 30.25
CA ALA A 29 -9.37 -10.60 29.56
C ALA A 29 -8.14 -10.54 28.65
N TRP A 30 -7.92 -9.42 27.95
CA TRP A 30 -6.74 -9.23 27.11
C TRP A 30 -5.45 -9.12 27.92
N LEU A 31 -5.45 -8.39 29.05
CA LEU A 31 -4.31 -8.22 29.95
C LEU A 31 -3.97 -9.55 30.64
N GLU A 32 -4.97 -10.30 31.11
CA GLU A 32 -4.80 -11.64 31.67
C GLU A 32 -4.19 -12.61 30.63
N GLY A 33 -4.65 -12.55 29.37
CA GLY A 33 -4.08 -13.29 28.26
C GLY A 33 -2.59 -12.98 28.01
N LYS A 34 -2.15 -11.78 28.36
CA LYS A 34 -0.75 -11.35 28.37
C LYS A 34 -0.03 -11.73 29.69
N ARG A 35 -0.72 -12.29 30.68
CA ARG A 35 -0.24 -12.64 32.01
C ARG A 35 0.17 -11.41 32.86
N TYR A 36 -0.55 -10.31 32.69
CA TYR A 36 -0.37 -9.11 33.53
C TYR A 36 -1.29 -9.18 34.75
N ASP A 37 -0.86 -8.52 35.85
CA ASP A 37 -1.62 -8.49 37.08
C ASP A 37 -2.74 -7.43 36.97
N VAL A 38 -3.99 -7.89 36.99
CA VAL A 38 -5.20 -7.05 36.93
C VAL A 38 -6.01 -7.07 38.22
N THR A 39 -5.46 -7.65 39.31
CA THR A 39 -6.23 -7.91 40.55
C THR A 39 -6.54 -6.67 41.36
N ALA A 40 -5.82 -5.57 41.17
CA ALA A 40 -5.99 -4.31 41.89
C ALA A 40 -5.74 -3.11 40.97
N LEU A 41 -6.67 -2.85 40.04
CA LEU A 41 -6.62 -1.68 39.18
C LEU A 41 -7.41 -0.54 39.82
N ASP A 42 -6.69 0.51 40.21
CA ASP A 42 -7.26 1.74 40.73
C ASP A 42 -7.26 2.85 39.66
N GLU A 43 -8.08 3.85 39.82
CA GLU A 43 -8.02 5.06 39.02
C GLU A 43 -6.63 5.72 39.16
N GLY A 44 -6.01 6.08 38.04
CA GLY A 44 -4.65 6.61 37.98
C GLY A 44 -3.66 5.61 37.37
N ARG A 45 -2.42 5.57 37.88
CA ARG A 45 -1.35 4.74 37.37
C ARG A 45 -1.18 3.46 38.17
N ASN A 46 -1.23 2.34 37.46
CA ASN A 46 -0.97 0.99 37.96
C ASN A 46 0.24 0.37 37.25
N GLU A 47 1.14 -0.24 38.00
CA GLU A 47 2.20 -1.09 37.44
C GLU A 47 1.69 -2.53 37.43
N ILE A 48 1.41 -3.08 36.25
CA ILE A 48 0.76 -4.37 36.06
C ILE A 48 1.74 -5.48 35.69
N ALA A 49 2.97 -5.12 35.33
CA ALA A 49 4.12 -6.01 35.13
C ALA A 49 5.41 -5.19 35.10
N PRO A 50 6.60 -5.80 35.19
CA PRO A 50 7.87 -5.09 35.01
C PRO A 50 7.91 -4.34 33.67
N HIS A 51 8.13 -3.04 33.72
CA HIS A 51 8.14 -2.12 32.55
C HIS A 51 6.80 -2.02 31.81
N VAL A 52 5.68 -2.37 32.47
CA VAL A 52 4.33 -2.24 31.95
C VAL A 52 3.47 -1.42 32.92
N THR A 53 2.98 -0.29 32.44
CA THR A 53 2.08 0.56 33.22
C THR A 53 0.73 0.67 32.53
N LEU A 54 -0.35 0.71 33.32
CA LEU A 54 -1.71 1.01 32.89
C LEU A 54 -2.18 2.29 33.61
N ASP A 55 -2.40 3.34 32.85
CA ASP A 55 -3.01 4.56 33.35
C ASP A 55 -4.53 4.48 33.06
N GLN A 56 -5.37 4.73 34.07
CA GLN A 56 -6.83 4.81 33.94
C GLN A 56 -7.32 6.18 34.39
N ASP A 57 -8.16 6.80 33.57
CA ASP A 57 -8.91 8.00 33.98
C ASP A 57 -10.35 7.96 33.45
N SER A 58 -11.25 8.55 34.23
CA SER A 58 -12.66 8.63 33.90
C SER A 58 -13.24 9.98 34.31
N SER A 59 -14.30 10.37 33.63
CA SER A 59 -15.09 11.54 34.01
C SER A 59 -16.52 11.37 33.55
N SER A 60 -17.46 11.86 34.37
CA SER A 60 -18.87 11.90 34.03
C SER A 60 -19.44 13.25 34.45
N GLY A 61 -20.19 13.91 33.58
CA GLY A 61 -20.76 15.21 33.83
C GLY A 61 -21.59 15.77 32.68
N ARG A 62 -21.93 17.07 32.78
CA ARG A 62 -22.78 17.76 31.77
C ARG A 62 -22.21 17.77 30.34
N HIS A 63 -20.93 17.56 30.20
CA HIS A 63 -20.23 17.51 28.90
C HIS A 63 -20.01 16.07 28.41
N GLY A 64 -20.78 15.12 28.95
CA GLY A 64 -20.71 13.69 28.61
C GLY A 64 -19.87 12.89 29.59
N ALA A 65 -19.66 11.63 29.23
CA ALA A 65 -18.92 10.69 30.06
C ALA A 65 -17.84 10.01 29.24
N TYR A 66 -16.69 9.74 29.83
CA TYR A 66 -15.66 8.91 29.22
C TYR A 66 -14.95 8.05 30.26
N THR A 67 -14.44 6.93 29.78
CA THR A 67 -13.42 6.13 30.47
C THR A 67 -12.29 5.86 29.49
N ARG A 68 -11.05 6.00 29.94
CA ARG A 68 -9.86 5.82 29.13
C ARG A 68 -8.82 5.01 29.88
N TRP A 69 -8.27 4.02 29.20
CA TRP A 69 -7.15 3.20 29.65
C TRP A 69 -5.98 3.36 28.70
N ARG A 70 -4.79 3.58 29.24
CA ARG A 70 -3.57 3.68 28.45
C ARG A 70 -2.50 2.77 29.03
N MET A 71 -2.21 1.70 28.32
CA MET A 71 -1.12 0.81 28.64
C MET A 71 0.16 1.22 27.91
N ARG A 72 1.29 1.19 28.61
CA ARG A 72 2.62 1.36 28.04
C ARG A 72 3.47 0.15 28.41
N GLU A 73 4.05 -0.47 27.38
CA GLU A 73 4.97 -1.61 27.49
C GLU A 73 6.32 -1.22 26.91
N THR A 74 7.41 -1.39 27.63
CA THR A 74 8.78 -1.13 27.16
C THR A 74 9.59 -2.42 27.24
N PRO A 75 9.44 -3.36 26.27
CA PRO A 75 10.09 -4.67 26.31
C PRO A 75 11.62 -4.57 26.29
N SER A 76 12.15 -3.65 25.51
CA SER A 76 13.56 -3.30 25.45
C SER A 76 13.77 -1.94 24.77
N PRO A 77 14.91 -1.24 25.03
CA PRO A 77 15.24 0.00 24.33
C PRO A 77 15.34 -0.15 22.82
N GLN A 78 15.67 -1.34 22.30
CA GLN A 78 15.80 -1.62 20.87
C GLN A 78 14.44 -1.66 20.18
N ILE A 79 13.39 -2.11 20.87
CA ILE A 79 12.01 -2.20 20.35
C ILE A 79 11.28 -0.87 20.57
N GLY A 80 11.62 -0.15 21.65
CA GLY A 80 10.93 1.06 22.07
C GLY A 80 9.70 0.76 22.93
N THR A 81 8.85 1.75 23.08
CA THR A 81 7.64 1.69 23.90
C THR A 81 6.42 1.47 23.03
N TRP A 82 5.66 0.42 23.31
CA TRP A 82 4.32 0.24 22.79
C TRP A 82 3.32 0.99 23.66
N GLN A 83 2.47 1.81 23.06
CA GLN A 83 1.37 2.46 23.72
C GLN A 83 0.05 1.96 23.14
N SER A 84 -0.80 1.40 23.99
CA SER A 84 -2.16 0.97 23.66
C SER A 84 -3.14 1.84 24.44
N THR A 85 -4.08 2.47 23.74
CA THR A 85 -5.10 3.32 24.37
C THR A 85 -6.47 2.78 23.99
N LEU A 86 -7.32 2.55 24.99
CA LEU A 86 -8.75 2.26 24.84
C LEU A 86 -9.55 3.40 25.42
N VAL A 87 -10.53 3.88 24.68
CA VAL A 87 -11.44 4.96 25.11
C VAL A 87 -12.87 4.51 24.85
N VAL A 88 -13.73 4.75 25.83
CA VAL A 88 -15.19 4.73 25.68
C VAL A 88 -15.71 6.13 25.97
N ARG A 89 -16.53 6.69 25.08
CA ARG A 89 -17.00 8.07 25.16
C ARG A 89 -18.46 8.18 24.75
N ALA A 90 -19.28 8.78 25.61
CA ALA A 90 -20.62 9.26 25.27
C ALA A 90 -20.65 10.78 25.31
N ASP A 91 -21.16 11.40 24.24
CA ASP A 91 -21.34 12.83 24.13
C ASP A 91 -22.84 13.16 24.11
N PRO A 92 -23.35 13.98 25.03
CA PRO A 92 -24.74 14.41 25.03
C PRO A 92 -25.14 15.25 23.81
N GLN A 93 -24.16 15.76 23.04
CA GLN A 93 -24.39 16.49 21.80
C GLN A 93 -24.44 15.60 20.55
N ASP A 94 -24.18 14.31 20.70
CA ASP A 94 -24.32 13.35 19.59
C ASP A 94 -25.83 13.13 19.31
N ASP A 95 -26.29 13.58 18.13
CA ASP A 95 -27.69 13.52 17.71
C ASP A 95 -28.26 12.10 17.69
N GLN A 96 -27.40 11.10 17.56
CA GLN A 96 -27.78 9.68 17.51
C GLN A 96 -27.59 8.95 18.85
N ASN A 97 -27.21 9.65 19.91
CA ASN A 97 -26.93 9.09 21.24
C ASN A 97 -25.95 7.89 21.20
N ARG A 98 -24.92 7.98 20.34
CA ARG A 98 -23.93 6.91 20.21
C ARG A 98 -22.92 6.94 21.34
N THR A 99 -22.50 5.77 21.76
CA THR A 99 -21.29 5.60 22.55
C THR A 99 -20.15 5.25 21.61
N TRP A 100 -19.10 6.05 21.60
CA TRP A 100 -17.92 5.85 20.76
C TRP A 100 -16.86 5.02 21.47
N ILE A 101 -16.21 4.13 20.73
CA ILE A 101 -15.13 3.28 21.22
C ILE A 101 -13.95 3.44 20.29
N GLN A 102 -12.79 3.75 20.88
CA GLN A 102 -11.53 3.92 20.15
C GLN A 102 -10.45 3.01 20.74
N VAL A 103 -9.74 2.31 19.86
CA VAL A 103 -8.52 1.59 20.21
C VAL A 103 -7.38 2.12 19.35
N ASP A 104 -6.36 2.68 19.97
CA ASP A 104 -5.13 3.11 19.32
C ASP A 104 -3.95 2.29 19.81
N ILE A 105 -3.13 1.78 18.87
CA ILE A 105 -1.86 1.13 19.22
C ILE A 105 -0.75 1.72 18.34
N GLU A 106 0.29 2.17 19.00
CA GLU A 106 1.46 2.74 18.36
C GLU A 106 2.77 2.24 19.02
N ASN A 107 3.82 2.17 18.24
CA ASN A 107 5.17 1.95 18.73
C ASN A 107 5.97 3.25 18.65
N ARG A 108 6.59 3.63 19.76
CA ARG A 108 7.47 4.80 19.87
C ARG A 108 8.91 4.30 20.06
N PRO A 109 9.79 4.44 19.05
CA PRO A 109 11.17 4.07 19.19
C PRO A 109 11.86 4.87 20.28
N SER A 110 12.66 4.22 21.12
CA SER A 110 13.45 4.89 22.17
C SER A 110 14.80 5.40 21.64
N LEU A 111 15.24 4.93 20.46
CA LEU A 111 16.52 5.30 19.89
C LEU A 111 16.35 6.25 18.70
N PRO A 112 17.16 7.34 18.60
CA PRO A 112 17.12 8.26 17.47
C PRO A 112 17.37 7.54 16.15
N GLY A 113 16.68 7.95 15.09
CA GLY A 113 16.85 7.40 13.74
C GLY A 113 16.22 6.03 13.50
N ARG A 114 15.60 5.42 14.49
CA ARG A 114 14.80 4.20 14.30
C ARG A 114 13.37 4.53 13.92
N PHE A 115 12.84 3.70 13.05
CA PHE A 115 11.43 3.79 12.65
C PHE A 115 10.53 2.99 13.61
N PRO A 116 9.30 3.45 13.89
CA PRO A 116 8.32 2.70 14.66
C PRO A 116 8.08 1.32 14.05
N THR A 117 7.94 0.29 14.88
CA THR A 117 7.51 -1.04 14.46
C THR A 117 6.03 -0.98 14.04
N PRO A 118 5.63 -1.54 12.88
CA PRO A 118 4.23 -1.58 12.47
C PRO A 118 3.37 -2.35 13.47
N ALA A 119 2.21 -1.80 13.82
CA ALA A 119 1.23 -2.48 14.66
C ALA A 119 0.36 -3.42 13.80
N ASN A 120 0.17 -4.64 14.30
CA ASN A 120 -0.83 -5.56 13.77
C ASN A 120 -2.18 -5.34 14.48
N THR A 121 -3.25 -5.95 13.96
CA THR A 121 -4.55 -5.99 14.63
C THR A 121 -4.39 -6.59 16.03
N PRO A 122 -4.71 -5.84 17.10
CA PRO A 122 -4.53 -6.30 18.46
C PRO A 122 -5.64 -7.24 18.89
N GLY A 123 -5.34 -8.14 19.85
CA GLY A 123 -6.33 -9.05 20.42
C GLY A 123 -7.52 -8.32 21.05
N ILE A 124 -7.26 -7.19 21.73
CA ILE A 124 -8.31 -6.37 22.35
C ILE A 124 -9.36 -5.90 21.34
N ALA A 125 -8.98 -5.56 20.10
CA ALA A 125 -9.94 -5.14 19.08
C ALA A 125 -10.92 -6.27 18.72
N ARG A 126 -10.44 -7.51 18.61
CA ARG A 126 -11.32 -8.67 18.33
C ARG A 126 -12.26 -8.94 19.51
N LEU A 127 -11.74 -8.96 20.73
CA LEU A 127 -12.53 -9.17 21.94
C LEU A 127 -13.65 -8.12 22.08
N LEU A 128 -13.37 -6.87 21.77
CA LEU A 128 -14.37 -5.79 21.80
C LEU A 128 -15.44 -5.99 20.72
N LEU A 129 -15.05 -6.35 19.49
CA LEU A 129 -15.99 -6.59 18.39
C LEU A 129 -16.87 -7.82 18.60
N ASP A 130 -16.42 -8.78 19.40
CA ASP A 130 -17.21 -9.96 19.79
C ASP A 130 -18.17 -9.68 20.96
N ALA A 131 -17.88 -8.66 21.79
CA ALA A 131 -18.64 -8.36 23.01
C ALA A 131 -19.62 -7.19 22.88
N ILE A 132 -19.44 -6.33 21.90
CA ILE A 132 -20.17 -5.06 21.75
C ILE A 132 -20.88 -5.07 20.39
N ASP A 133 -22.14 -4.55 20.35
CA ASP A 133 -22.83 -4.25 19.09
C ASP A 133 -22.14 -3.06 18.39
N ALA A 134 -21.03 -3.36 17.73
CA ALA A 134 -20.16 -2.38 17.09
C ALA A 134 -20.70 -1.99 15.71
N ARG A 135 -20.74 -0.67 15.44
CA ARG A 135 -21.28 -0.11 14.20
C ARG A 135 -20.36 0.97 13.61
N ASP A 136 -20.45 1.07 12.30
CA ASP A 136 -19.87 2.17 11.50
C ASP A 136 -20.92 2.63 10.47
N GLY A 137 -21.63 3.73 10.78
CA GLY A 137 -22.83 4.10 10.05
C GLY A 137 -23.93 3.04 10.19
N LEU A 138 -24.45 2.57 9.07
CA LEU A 138 -25.45 1.50 9.00
C LEU A 138 -24.82 0.11 9.25
N ALA A 139 -23.56 -0.07 8.88
CA ALA A 139 -22.90 -1.38 8.88
C ALA A 139 -22.55 -1.88 10.28
N GLU A 140 -22.78 -3.15 10.52
CA GLU A 140 -22.35 -3.86 11.73
C GLU A 140 -20.87 -4.29 11.57
N VAL A 141 -20.02 -3.98 12.56
CA VAL A 141 -18.60 -4.28 12.52
C VAL A 141 -18.29 -5.46 13.43
N LYS A 142 -17.92 -6.59 12.84
CA LYS A 142 -17.59 -7.85 13.54
C LYS A 142 -16.10 -8.18 13.46
N ALA A 143 -15.63 -9.04 14.36
CA ALA A 143 -14.27 -9.56 14.33
C ALA A 143 -13.99 -10.51 13.15
N GLY A 144 -15.01 -11.22 12.70
CA GLY A 144 -15.02 -12.12 11.54
C GLY A 144 -15.92 -11.62 10.40
N PRO A 145 -15.84 -12.26 9.24
CA PRO A 145 -16.71 -11.91 8.12
C PRO A 145 -18.16 -12.41 8.34
N THR A 146 -19.12 -11.64 7.81
CA THR A 146 -20.53 -12.04 7.70
C THR A 146 -20.81 -12.51 6.29
N PHE A 147 -21.55 -13.59 6.13
CA PHE A 147 -21.99 -14.07 4.82
C PHE A 147 -23.13 -13.21 4.30
N ILE A 148 -23.10 -12.89 3.01
CA ILE A 148 -24.16 -12.19 2.28
C ILE A 148 -24.90 -13.22 1.44
N GLU A 149 -26.17 -13.44 1.79
CA GLU A 149 -27.10 -14.24 1.02
C GLU A 149 -27.95 -13.34 0.08
N PRO A 150 -28.71 -13.89 -0.88
CA PRO A 150 -29.49 -13.07 -1.81
C PRO A 150 -30.46 -12.06 -1.16
N GLU A 151 -30.99 -12.38 0.00
CA GLU A 151 -31.88 -11.52 0.78
C GLU A 151 -31.15 -10.31 1.41
N ASP A 152 -29.84 -10.43 1.71
CA ASP A 152 -29.05 -9.40 2.38
C ASP A 152 -28.50 -8.34 1.39
N VAL A 153 -28.54 -8.64 0.09
CA VAL A 153 -27.91 -7.81 -0.96
C VAL A 153 -28.35 -6.36 -0.89
N SER A 154 -29.65 -6.10 -0.69
CA SER A 154 -30.17 -4.73 -0.65
C SER A 154 -29.63 -3.93 0.54
N GLU A 155 -29.54 -4.55 1.72
CA GLU A 155 -29.03 -3.94 2.94
C GLU A 155 -27.53 -3.61 2.78
N VAL A 156 -26.75 -4.55 2.25
CA VAL A 156 -25.31 -4.33 2.03
C VAL A 156 -25.05 -3.23 1.00
N ILE A 157 -25.90 -3.09 -0.02
CA ILE A 157 -25.79 -1.98 -0.98
C ILE A 157 -26.09 -0.63 -0.30
N GLU A 158 -27.07 -0.55 0.57
CA GLU A 158 -27.36 0.66 1.35
C GLU A 158 -26.18 1.01 2.25
N GLU A 159 -25.58 0.02 2.91
CA GLU A 159 -24.35 0.22 3.70
C GLU A 159 -23.19 0.70 2.83
N LEU A 160 -22.99 0.17 1.62
CA LEU A 160 -21.93 0.61 0.71
C LEU A 160 -22.08 2.07 0.31
N CYS A 161 -23.32 2.53 0.10
CA CYS A 161 -23.63 3.90 -0.29
C CYS A 161 -23.69 4.87 0.90
N ASP A 162 -23.66 4.38 2.14
CA ASP A 162 -23.74 5.21 3.34
C ASP A 162 -22.54 6.17 3.43
N THR A 163 -22.83 7.47 3.47
CA THR A 163 -21.84 8.55 3.58
C THR A 163 -21.38 8.80 5.01
N GLU A 164 -22.12 8.32 6.01
CA GLU A 164 -21.74 8.42 7.43
C GLU A 164 -20.68 7.37 7.82
N ARG A 165 -20.48 6.40 6.97
CA ARG A 165 -19.51 5.33 7.14
C ARG A 165 -18.07 5.88 7.10
N ARG A 166 -17.25 5.44 8.02
CA ARG A 166 -15.84 5.83 8.18
C ARG A 166 -14.89 4.72 7.73
N LEU A 167 -15.29 3.47 7.94
CA LEU A 167 -14.50 2.30 7.58
C LEU A 167 -14.81 1.83 6.15
N PRO A 168 -13.84 1.30 5.42
CA PRO A 168 -14.12 0.56 4.20
C PRO A 168 -14.89 -0.72 4.48
N ILE A 169 -15.65 -1.20 3.48
CA ILE A 169 -16.22 -2.55 3.48
C ILE A 169 -15.36 -3.41 2.56
N VAL A 170 -14.94 -4.58 3.04
CA VAL A 170 -14.15 -5.54 2.26
C VAL A 170 -14.98 -6.78 1.99
N ILE A 171 -15.25 -7.05 0.72
CA ILE A 171 -16.10 -8.16 0.28
C ILE A 171 -15.26 -9.17 -0.50
N ALA A 172 -15.27 -10.43 -0.02
CA ALA A 172 -14.70 -11.58 -0.73
C ALA A 172 -15.82 -12.35 -1.43
N SER A 173 -15.68 -12.62 -2.73
CA SER A 173 -16.65 -13.46 -3.45
C SER A 173 -16.23 -14.92 -3.41
N ILE A 174 -17.17 -15.85 -3.21
CA ILE A 174 -16.91 -17.28 -3.24
C ILE A 174 -16.82 -17.74 -4.69
N PRO A 175 -15.78 -18.51 -5.10
CA PRO A 175 -15.71 -19.06 -6.45
C PRO A 175 -16.76 -20.12 -6.70
N TYR A 176 -17.33 -20.18 -7.90
CA TYR A 176 -18.26 -21.24 -8.27
C TYR A 176 -17.62 -22.64 -8.13
N GLY A 177 -18.42 -23.59 -7.61
CA GLY A 177 -18.01 -24.98 -7.48
C GLY A 177 -17.03 -25.28 -6.34
N VAL A 178 -16.80 -24.33 -5.47
CA VAL A 178 -16.01 -24.50 -4.23
C VAL A 178 -16.95 -24.59 -3.03
N ASN A 179 -16.60 -25.44 -2.04
CA ASN A 179 -17.33 -25.47 -0.78
C ASN A 179 -17.18 -24.11 -0.06
N PRO A 180 -18.27 -23.39 0.20
CA PRO A 180 -18.25 -22.06 0.80
C PRO A 180 -17.50 -22.01 2.14
N ASP A 181 -17.85 -22.89 3.07
CA ASP A 181 -17.27 -22.92 4.42
C ASP A 181 -15.77 -23.22 4.37
N GLY A 182 -15.38 -24.25 3.63
CA GLY A 182 -13.97 -24.63 3.51
C GLY A 182 -13.12 -23.57 2.83
N TRP A 183 -13.68 -22.81 1.88
CA TRP A 183 -12.97 -21.71 1.25
C TRP A 183 -12.91 -20.48 2.16
N ALA A 184 -13.96 -20.17 2.90
CA ALA A 184 -13.98 -19.10 3.88
C ALA A 184 -12.89 -19.34 4.95
N GLU A 185 -12.87 -20.50 5.58
CA GLU A 185 -11.89 -20.87 6.60
C GLU A 185 -10.43 -20.89 6.06
N SER A 186 -10.22 -21.53 4.92
CA SER A 186 -8.87 -21.73 4.39
C SER A 186 -8.25 -20.49 3.76
N THR A 187 -9.08 -19.62 3.16
CA THR A 187 -8.62 -18.49 2.32
C THR A 187 -9.05 -17.14 2.90
N VAL A 188 -10.35 -16.93 3.15
CA VAL A 188 -10.86 -15.60 3.52
C VAL A 188 -10.42 -15.19 4.92
N GLU A 189 -10.54 -16.04 5.92
CA GLU A 189 -10.11 -15.72 7.29
C GLU A 189 -8.62 -15.38 7.35
N ARG A 190 -7.82 -16.10 6.57
CA ARG A 190 -6.38 -15.82 6.48
C ARG A 190 -6.08 -14.52 5.75
N ALA A 191 -6.82 -14.22 4.67
CA ALA A 191 -6.70 -12.97 3.93
C ALA A 191 -7.19 -11.77 4.76
N PHE A 192 -8.20 -11.95 5.60
CA PHE A 192 -8.77 -10.90 6.46
C PHE A 192 -8.07 -10.75 7.82
N LYS A 193 -7.03 -11.51 8.07
CA LYS A 193 -6.31 -11.58 9.37
C LYS A 193 -6.02 -10.24 10.02
N TYR A 194 -5.72 -9.20 9.26
CA TYR A 194 -5.31 -7.89 9.75
C TYR A 194 -6.39 -6.80 9.58
N LEU A 195 -7.60 -7.16 9.18
CA LEU A 195 -8.70 -6.22 8.91
C LEU A 195 -9.66 -5.95 10.08
N PRO A 196 -9.83 -6.86 11.09
CA PRO A 196 -10.80 -6.60 12.16
C PRO A 196 -10.60 -5.22 12.80
N GLY A 197 -11.70 -4.45 12.90
CA GLY A 197 -11.73 -3.09 13.39
C GLY A 197 -11.20 -2.02 12.43
N LEU A 198 -10.69 -2.42 11.26
CA LEU A 198 -10.25 -1.52 10.19
C LEU A 198 -11.19 -1.51 8.99
N ALA A 199 -12.10 -2.47 8.92
CA ALA A 199 -13.08 -2.62 7.86
C ALA A 199 -14.26 -3.47 8.35
N THR A 200 -15.44 -3.27 7.74
CA THR A 200 -16.52 -4.24 7.79
C THR A 200 -16.21 -5.38 6.81
N LEU A 201 -16.46 -6.62 7.19
CA LEU A 201 -15.99 -7.80 6.48
C LEU A 201 -17.15 -8.67 6.01
N TYR A 202 -17.23 -8.92 4.71
CA TYR A 202 -18.27 -9.73 4.10
C TYR A 202 -17.71 -10.84 3.21
N VAL A 203 -18.49 -11.93 3.12
CA VAL A 203 -18.28 -13.02 2.16
C VAL A 203 -19.55 -13.15 1.33
N LEU A 204 -19.45 -12.91 0.04
CA LEU A 204 -20.56 -12.94 -0.90
C LEU A 204 -20.76 -14.35 -1.41
N SER A 205 -21.93 -14.96 -1.09
CA SER A 205 -22.30 -16.30 -1.55
C SER A 205 -22.40 -16.35 -3.09
N PRO A 206 -22.20 -17.52 -3.71
CA PRO A 206 -22.34 -17.65 -5.16
C PRO A 206 -23.74 -17.26 -5.66
N GLU A 207 -24.76 -17.50 -4.85
CA GLU A 207 -26.17 -17.21 -5.14
C GLU A 207 -26.48 -15.70 -5.09
N ALA A 208 -25.81 -14.96 -4.21
CA ALA A 208 -25.97 -13.51 -4.09
C ALA A 208 -25.16 -12.72 -5.13
N GLN A 209 -24.07 -13.30 -5.70
CA GLN A 209 -23.18 -12.59 -6.65
C GLN A 209 -23.91 -11.98 -7.85
N PRO A 210 -24.84 -12.65 -8.54
CA PRO A 210 -25.52 -12.05 -9.70
C PRO A 210 -26.28 -10.78 -9.33
N GLY A 211 -27.14 -10.84 -8.29
CA GLY A 211 -27.95 -9.70 -7.84
C GLY A 211 -27.08 -8.54 -7.33
N PHE A 212 -26.05 -8.85 -6.55
CA PHE A 212 -25.10 -7.86 -6.04
C PHE A 212 -24.36 -7.13 -7.17
N ASN A 213 -23.82 -7.88 -8.15
CA ASN A 213 -23.07 -7.30 -9.24
C ASN A 213 -23.95 -6.57 -10.26
N GLU A 214 -25.21 -6.98 -10.44
CA GLU A 214 -26.19 -6.26 -11.24
C GLU A 214 -26.54 -4.90 -10.61
N ALA A 215 -26.80 -4.88 -9.32
CA ALA A 215 -27.17 -3.66 -8.60
C ALA A 215 -26.03 -2.64 -8.55
N LEU A 216 -24.78 -3.08 -8.38
CA LEU A 216 -23.60 -2.20 -8.34
C LEU A 216 -23.00 -1.87 -9.70
N GLY A 217 -23.40 -2.55 -10.78
CA GLY A 217 -23.04 -2.27 -12.16
C GLY A 217 -21.53 -2.17 -12.42
N PHE A 218 -20.92 -1.03 -12.09
CA PHE A 218 -19.50 -0.78 -12.36
C PHE A 218 -18.56 -1.29 -11.27
N HIS A 219 -19.07 -1.76 -10.14
CA HIS A 219 -18.29 -2.15 -8.97
C HIS A 219 -18.34 -3.67 -8.67
N PRO A 220 -18.29 -4.57 -9.65
CA PRO A 220 -18.48 -5.99 -9.40
C PRO A 220 -17.34 -6.62 -8.60
N VAL A 221 -17.66 -7.70 -7.89
CA VAL A 221 -16.70 -8.64 -7.30
C VAL A 221 -17.16 -10.07 -7.57
N PHE A 222 -16.28 -10.92 -8.09
CA PHE A 222 -16.61 -12.29 -8.49
C PHE A 222 -15.39 -13.21 -8.55
N GLY A 223 -15.62 -14.50 -8.70
CA GLY A 223 -14.61 -15.49 -9.04
C GLY A 223 -13.52 -15.72 -7.97
N GLY A 224 -13.82 -15.47 -6.70
CA GLY A 224 -12.85 -15.59 -5.60
C GLY A 224 -12.00 -14.33 -5.42
N GLY A 225 -12.33 -13.23 -6.09
CA GLY A 225 -11.70 -11.93 -5.88
C GLY A 225 -12.16 -11.27 -4.56
N ILE A 226 -11.35 -10.35 -4.06
CA ILE A 226 -11.67 -9.52 -2.89
C ILE A 226 -11.65 -8.06 -3.33
N ARG A 227 -12.72 -7.33 -3.04
CA ARG A 227 -12.81 -5.90 -3.33
C ARG A 227 -12.94 -5.08 -2.05
N THR A 228 -12.19 -3.98 -1.99
CA THR A 228 -12.26 -3.01 -0.90
C THR A 228 -13.09 -1.81 -1.35
N TYR A 229 -14.27 -1.63 -0.76
CA TYR A 229 -15.16 -0.51 -1.04
C TYR A 229 -14.92 0.61 -0.02
N LEU A 230 -14.41 1.74 -0.49
CA LEU A 230 -14.24 2.93 0.33
C LEU A 230 -15.60 3.54 0.71
N PRO A 231 -15.69 4.36 1.76
CA PRO A 231 -16.93 5.04 2.13
C PRO A 231 -17.55 5.85 0.98
N GLY A 232 -18.89 5.85 0.90
CA GLY A 232 -19.65 6.61 -0.08
C GLY A 232 -19.46 6.08 -1.51
N VAL A 233 -19.80 4.80 -1.75
CA VAL A 233 -19.85 4.22 -3.11
C VAL A 233 -20.95 4.90 -3.91
N ASP A 234 -20.63 5.34 -5.12
CA ASP A 234 -21.63 5.81 -6.09
C ASP A 234 -21.79 4.78 -7.22
N PRO A 235 -22.83 3.91 -7.16
CA PRO A 235 -23.06 2.88 -8.17
C PRO A 235 -23.34 3.43 -9.56
N ALA A 236 -23.85 4.66 -9.66
CA ALA A 236 -24.20 5.28 -10.92
C ALA A 236 -22.99 5.89 -11.66
N TRP A 237 -21.88 6.09 -10.95
CA TRP A 237 -20.70 6.76 -11.49
C TRP A 237 -19.56 5.79 -11.80
N LYS A 238 -19.35 5.47 -13.08
CA LYS A 238 -18.33 4.52 -13.51
C LYS A 238 -16.89 4.84 -13.03
N PRO A 239 -16.42 6.12 -13.01
CA PRO A 239 -15.08 6.42 -12.49
C PRO A 239 -14.90 6.11 -11.01
N ASP A 240 -15.98 6.11 -10.22
CA ASP A 240 -15.93 5.76 -8.81
C ASP A 240 -15.40 4.33 -8.58
N ALA A 241 -15.67 3.41 -9.50
CA ALA A 241 -15.19 2.03 -9.42
C ALA A 241 -13.64 1.93 -9.31
N GLN A 242 -12.91 2.93 -9.82
CA GLN A 242 -11.45 2.95 -9.76
C GLN A 242 -10.90 3.24 -8.36
N ARG A 243 -11.70 3.90 -7.50
CA ARG A 243 -11.33 4.15 -6.09
C ARG A 243 -11.34 2.87 -5.25
N HIS A 244 -12.00 1.82 -5.71
CA HIS A 244 -12.30 0.60 -4.99
C HIS A 244 -11.46 -0.57 -5.48
N PRO A 245 -10.24 -0.77 -4.95
CA PRO A 245 -9.29 -1.75 -5.47
C PRO A 245 -9.81 -3.18 -5.35
N VAL A 246 -9.51 -3.98 -6.38
CA VAL A 246 -9.82 -5.41 -6.44
C VAL A 246 -8.53 -6.22 -6.38
N MET A 247 -8.51 -7.24 -5.54
CA MET A 247 -7.46 -8.25 -5.52
C MET A 247 -7.98 -9.53 -6.15
N SER A 248 -7.28 -10.03 -7.17
CA SER A 248 -7.70 -11.24 -7.87
C SER A 248 -7.46 -12.50 -7.04
N ARG A 249 -8.26 -13.54 -7.27
CA ARG A 249 -8.07 -14.87 -6.68
C ARG A 249 -6.64 -15.38 -6.88
N ARG A 250 -6.09 -15.24 -8.08
CA ARG A 250 -4.73 -15.68 -8.41
C ARG A 250 -3.69 -15.06 -7.47
N THR A 251 -3.82 -13.77 -7.17
CA THR A 251 -2.92 -13.07 -6.25
C THR A 251 -3.06 -13.59 -4.81
N ILE A 252 -4.28 -13.91 -4.40
CA ILE A 252 -4.57 -14.43 -3.05
C ILE A 252 -3.99 -15.84 -2.90
N ASP A 253 -4.29 -16.72 -3.86
CA ASP A 253 -3.86 -18.12 -3.84
C ASP A 253 -2.33 -18.27 -3.91
N ALA A 254 -1.65 -17.38 -4.66
CA ALA A 254 -0.20 -17.38 -4.76
C ALA A 254 0.48 -17.16 -3.41
N HIS A 255 0.00 -16.18 -2.59
CA HIS A 255 0.61 -15.84 -1.31
C HIS A 255 -0.40 -15.20 -0.35
N VAL A 256 -1.25 -15.99 0.31
CA VAL A 256 -2.31 -15.50 1.22
C VAL A 256 -1.77 -14.55 2.32
N ALA A 257 -0.60 -14.86 2.90
CA ALA A 257 -0.03 -14.01 3.96
C ALA A 257 0.40 -12.62 3.45
N ARG A 258 0.85 -12.51 2.20
CA ARG A 258 1.17 -11.25 1.54
C ARG A 258 -0.10 -10.51 1.14
N ALA A 259 -1.08 -11.24 0.60
CA ALA A 259 -2.41 -10.71 0.28
C ALA A 259 -3.06 -10.06 1.51
N ALA A 260 -3.02 -10.73 2.67
CA ALA A 260 -3.54 -10.19 3.93
C ALA A 260 -2.93 -8.83 4.32
N LYS A 261 -1.60 -8.69 4.21
CA LYS A 261 -0.91 -7.41 4.49
C LYS A 261 -1.27 -6.33 3.48
N THR A 262 -1.35 -6.70 2.20
CA THR A 262 -1.72 -5.75 1.13
C THR A 262 -3.16 -5.27 1.30
N LEU A 263 -4.10 -6.17 1.58
CA LEU A 263 -5.51 -5.82 1.84
C LEU A 263 -5.66 -4.89 3.04
N ALA A 264 -4.89 -5.09 4.11
CA ALA A 264 -4.96 -4.26 5.30
C ALA A 264 -4.28 -2.89 5.14
N SER A 265 -3.40 -2.70 4.18
CA SER A 265 -2.58 -1.48 4.06
C SER A 265 -3.41 -0.21 3.80
N LEU A 266 -4.44 -0.29 2.95
CA LEU A 266 -5.32 0.84 2.65
C LEU A 266 -6.28 1.14 3.83
N PRO A 267 -7.03 0.17 4.38
CA PRO A 267 -7.84 0.39 5.58
C PRO A 267 -7.06 0.98 6.75
N GLN A 268 -5.86 0.48 7.01
CA GLN A 268 -5.00 0.96 8.08
C GLN A 268 -4.56 2.43 7.86
N ARG A 269 -4.22 2.81 6.62
CA ARG A 269 -3.90 4.20 6.30
C ARG A 269 -5.11 5.12 6.49
N LEU A 270 -6.28 4.69 6.05
CA LEU A 270 -7.52 5.45 6.20
C LEU A 270 -7.85 5.65 7.67
N ALA A 271 -7.82 4.60 8.48
CA ALA A 271 -8.10 4.67 9.90
C ALA A 271 -7.18 5.64 10.65
N LEU A 272 -5.89 5.71 10.27
CA LEU A 272 -4.93 6.62 10.91
C LEU A 272 -5.03 8.08 10.41
N ARG A 273 -5.53 8.30 9.20
CA ARG A 273 -5.64 9.63 8.59
C ARG A 273 -7.02 10.28 8.78
N HIS A 274 -8.04 9.46 8.92
CA HIS A 274 -9.40 9.98 9.08
C HIS A 274 -9.49 10.80 10.39
N PRO A 275 -10.06 12.02 10.37
CA PRO A 275 -10.28 12.80 11.57
C PRO A 275 -11.09 11.99 12.60
N LEU A 276 -10.80 12.16 13.86
CA LEU A 276 -11.63 11.55 14.91
C LEU A 276 -13.01 12.19 14.92
N PRO A 277 -14.07 11.46 15.36
CA PRO A 277 -15.33 12.08 15.73
C PRO A 277 -15.11 13.18 16.77
N GLU A 278 -15.89 14.27 16.69
CA GLU A 278 -15.78 15.41 17.59
C GLU A 278 -15.82 15.00 19.07
N ALA A 279 -16.68 14.04 19.39
CA ALA A 279 -16.77 13.45 20.73
C ALA A 279 -15.43 12.92 21.24
N LEU A 280 -14.64 12.27 20.39
CA LEU A 280 -13.33 11.70 20.76
C LEU A 280 -12.22 12.74 20.69
N GLU A 281 -12.30 13.71 19.78
CA GLU A 281 -11.31 14.77 19.63
C GLU A 281 -11.33 15.75 20.81
N SER A 282 -12.51 15.98 21.38
CA SER A 282 -12.73 16.89 22.51
C SER A 282 -12.25 16.36 23.88
N LEU A 283 -11.69 15.13 23.93
CA LEU A 283 -11.23 14.53 25.19
C LEU A 283 -10.06 15.32 25.80
N PRO A 284 -10.08 15.52 27.12
CA PRO A 284 -8.97 16.18 27.82
C PRO A 284 -7.69 15.33 27.73
N LEU A 285 -6.54 16.02 27.77
CA LEU A 285 -5.25 15.32 27.81
C LEU A 285 -5.18 14.45 29.08
N LEU A 286 -4.67 13.23 28.92
CA LEU A 286 -4.43 12.34 30.05
C LEU A 286 -3.34 12.94 30.93
N ARG A 287 -3.71 13.42 32.11
CA ARG A 287 -2.77 13.89 33.10
C ARG A 287 -2.47 12.76 34.08
N THR A 288 -1.32 12.12 33.93
CA THR A 288 -0.81 11.18 34.93
C THR A 288 -0.46 11.98 36.17
N ARG A 289 -1.27 11.89 37.23
CA ARG A 289 -0.89 12.44 38.53
C ARG A 289 0.22 11.55 39.11
N PRO A 290 1.44 12.08 39.35
CA PRO A 290 2.40 11.31 40.13
C PRO A 290 1.79 11.08 41.53
N ARG A 291 1.96 9.87 42.07
CA ARG A 291 1.56 9.54 43.44
C ARG A 291 2.38 10.41 44.38
N LEU A 292 1.77 11.48 44.92
CA LEU A 292 2.43 12.42 45.79
C LEU A 292 2.72 11.73 47.14
N GLN A 293 3.98 11.37 47.34
CA GLN A 293 4.47 11.13 48.70
C GLN A 293 4.53 12.48 49.40
N ALA A 294 3.78 12.61 50.52
CA ALA A 294 3.71 13.82 51.31
C ALA A 294 5.03 14.08 52.04
N HIS A 295 5.88 14.94 51.49
CA HIS A 295 7.04 15.51 52.20
C HIS A 295 7.31 16.94 51.73
N GLY A 296 7.30 17.85 52.68
CA GLY A 296 7.69 19.23 52.47
C GLY A 296 6.59 20.28 52.74
N SER A 297 6.98 21.48 53.10
CA SER A 297 6.02 22.61 53.32
C SER A 297 5.27 22.89 52.00
N ASP A 298 4.01 23.30 52.11
CA ASP A 298 3.16 23.56 50.92
C ASP A 298 3.79 24.57 49.94
N LEU A 299 4.64 25.46 50.44
CA LEU A 299 5.32 26.49 49.65
C LEU A 299 6.46 25.88 48.78
N GLU A 300 7.30 24.96 49.34
CA GLU A 300 8.37 24.28 48.60
C GLU A 300 7.78 23.36 47.53
N ARG A 301 6.64 22.71 47.85
CA ARG A 301 5.91 21.86 46.91
C ARG A 301 5.37 22.68 45.75
N LEU A 302 4.70 23.81 46.00
CA LEU A 302 4.18 24.69 44.96
C LEU A 302 5.28 25.30 44.10
N THR A 303 6.46 25.57 44.66
CA THR A 303 7.61 26.08 43.91
C THR A 303 8.23 25.02 43.02
N SER A 304 8.33 23.79 43.51
CA SER A 304 8.79 22.63 42.72
C SER A 304 7.81 22.27 41.61
N ASP A 305 6.51 22.28 41.94
CA ASP A 305 5.44 22.00 40.95
C ASP A 305 5.42 23.05 39.82
N ASN A 306 5.61 24.36 40.18
CA ASN A 306 5.72 25.44 39.19
C ASN A 306 6.96 25.29 38.29
N ALA A 307 8.11 24.94 38.84
CA ALA A 307 9.32 24.70 38.05
C ALA A 307 9.14 23.48 37.10
N THR A 308 8.50 22.44 37.59
CA THR A 308 8.21 21.24 36.75
C THR A 308 7.18 21.57 35.67
N LEU A 309 6.14 22.36 35.98
CA LEU A 309 5.16 22.79 34.98
C LEU A 309 5.77 23.70 33.92
N GLN A 310 6.75 24.54 34.28
CA GLN A 310 7.45 25.40 33.34
C GLN A 310 8.29 24.59 32.34
N VAL A 311 9.06 23.60 32.82
CA VAL A 311 9.82 22.69 31.98
C VAL A 311 8.88 21.90 31.03
N MET A 312 7.74 21.40 31.55
CA MET A 312 6.76 20.68 30.73
C MET A 312 6.10 21.58 29.66
N LEU A 313 5.90 22.88 29.95
CA LEU A 313 5.38 23.87 29.02
C LEU A 313 6.38 24.17 27.91
N ASP A 314 7.68 24.29 28.24
CA ASP A 314 8.73 24.52 27.28
C ASP A 314 8.93 23.28 26.35
N GLU A 315 8.94 22.06 26.92
CA GLU A 315 8.98 20.82 26.16
C GLU A 315 7.73 20.62 25.26
N ALA A 316 6.55 21.01 25.74
CA ALA A 316 5.32 20.99 24.96
C ALA A 316 5.37 21.97 23.79
N GLY A 317 5.91 23.17 24.00
CA GLY A 317 6.10 24.19 22.97
C GLY A 317 7.09 23.74 21.88
N GLU A 318 8.21 23.11 22.26
CA GLU A 318 9.16 22.53 21.31
C GLU A 318 8.54 21.39 20.51
N THR A 319 7.73 20.54 21.17
CA THR A 319 7.03 19.44 20.52
C THR A 319 5.98 19.95 19.54
N GLU A 320 5.23 20.99 19.90
CA GLU A 320 4.23 21.62 19.05
C GLU A 320 4.87 22.26 17.80
N ALA A 321 5.98 22.99 18.00
CA ALA A 321 6.73 23.59 16.89
C ALA A 321 7.30 22.51 15.92
N ALA A 322 7.82 21.41 16.46
CA ALA A 322 8.31 20.28 15.67
C ALA A 322 7.16 19.57 14.92
N GLN A 323 6.00 19.44 15.54
CA GLN A 323 4.82 18.87 14.90
C GLN A 323 4.27 19.79 13.81
N ALA A 324 4.20 21.09 14.05
CA ALA A 324 3.74 22.08 13.05
C ALA A 324 4.65 22.07 11.81
N LYS A 325 5.96 22.01 12.01
CA LYS A 325 6.93 21.85 10.90
C LYS A 325 6.70 20.54 10.15
N ARG A 326 6.51 19.43 10.88
CA ARG A 326 6.26 18.12 10.27
C ARG A 326 4.96 18.09 9.46
N ILE A 327 3.90 18.75 9.93
CA ILE A 327 2.63 18.89 9.20
C ILE A 327 2.86 19.69 7.91
N SER A 328 3.63 20.78 7.97
CA SER A 328 3.98 21.58 6.79
C SER A 328 4.75 20.77 5.76
N ASP A 329 5.76 20.00 6.19
CA ASP A 329 6.56 19.15 5.30
C ASP A 329 5.69 18.04 4.67
N LEU A 330 4.80 17.41 5.46
CA LEU A 330 3.90 16.37 4.97
C LEU A 330 2.85 16.90 3.99
N ASN A 331 2.35 18.13 4.19
CA ASN A 331 1.42 18.76 3.25
C ASN A 331 2.11 19.06 1.91
N ALA A 332 3.37 19.52 1.93
CA ALA A 332 4.15 19.72 0.72
C ALA A 332 4.41 18.39 -0.03
N ASP A 333 4.74 17.31 0.70
CA ASP A 333 4.89 15.97 0.13
C ASP A 333 3.56 15.44 -0.46
N LEU A 334 2.42 15.78 0.16
CA LEU A 334 1.09 15.41 -0.30
C LEU A 334 0.74 16.12 -1.61
N ASP A 335 0.98 17.44 -1.67
CA ASP A 335 0.75 18.24 -2.88
C ASP A 335 1.59 17.73 -4.07
N ASP A 336 2.85 17.33 -3.84
CA ASP A 336 3.72 16.76 -4.88
C ASP A 336 3.24 15.36 -5.32
N ALA A 337 2.72 14.57 -4.36
CA ALA A 337 2.15 13.25 -4.66
C ALA A 337 0.82 13.36 -5.44
N ASP A 338 -0.02 14.32 -5.12
CA ASP A 338 -1.27 14.58 -5.84
C ASP A 338 -1.00 15.06 -7.28
N LEU A 339 -0.02 15.95 -7.47
CA LEU A 339 0.41 16.38 -8.80
C LEU A 339 0.91 15.19 -9.65
N THR A 340 1.70 14.31 -9.03
CA THR A 340 2.20 13.09 -9.68
C THR A 340 1.05 12.13 -10.04
N ALA A 341 0.07 12.00 -9.14
CA ALA A 341 -1.11 11.16 -9.38
C ALA A 341 -1.96 11.71 -10.55
N ASP A 342 -2.13 13.01 -10.64
CA ASP A 342 -2.87 13.63 -11.74
C ASP A 342 -2.14 13.50 -13.09
N GLN A 343 -0.82 13.63 -13.11
CA GLN A 343 -0.02 13.35 -14.31
C GLN A 343 -0.16 11.89 -14.76
N LEU A 344 -0.09 10.93 -13.83
CA LEU A 344 -0.26 9.52 -14.14
C LEU A 344 -1.68 9.18 -14.61
N ARG A 345 -2.70 9.87 -14.10
CA ARG A 345 -4.09 9.73 -14.61
C ARG A 345 -4.19 10.21 -16.04
N GLY A 346 -3.61 11.38 -16.36
CA GLY A 346 -3.59 11.91 -17.72
C GLY A 346 -2.88 10.97 -18.71
N GLU A 347 -1.71 10.44 -18.32
CA GLU A 347 -0.98 9.45 -19.13
C GLU A 347 -1.80 8.16 -19.33
N ASN A 348 -2.52 7.71 -18.31
CA ASN A 348 -3.38 6.53 -18.41
C ASN A 348 -4.57 6.76 -19.35
N GLU A 349 -5.21 7.92 -19.29
CA GLU A 349 -6.29 8.27 -20.21
C GLU A 349 -5.80 8.31 -21.65
N GLU A 350 -4.63 8.92 -21.91
CA GLU A 350 -4.03 8.95 -23.25
C GLU A 350 -3.68 7.55 -23.76
N LEU A 351 -3.11 6.68 -22.92
CA LEU A 351 -2.83 5.28 -23.26
C LEU A 351 -4.11 4.49 -23.56
N TYR A 352 -5.18 4.75 -22.80
CA TYR A 352 -6.48 4.13 -23.04
C TYR A 352 -7.08 4.54 -24.40
N ASP A 353 -6.96 5.81 -24.77
CA ASP A 353 -7.44 6.31 -26.06
C ASP A 353 -6.59 5.79 -27.24
N GLN A 354 -5.28 5.68 -27.06
CA GLN A 354 -4.38 5.03 -28.02
C GLN A 354 -4.75 3.55 -28.20
N PHE A 355 -4.96 2.83 -27.10
CA PHE A 355 -5.37 1.43 -27.14
C PHE A 355 -6.72 1.22 -27.87
N ARG A 356 -7.72 2.05 -27.56
CA ARG A 356 -9.03 2.02 -28.26
C ARG A 356 -8.90 2.34 -29.74
N THR A 357 -8.00 3.24 -30.10
CA THR A 357 -7.74 3.59 -31.48
C THR A 357 -7.05 2.45 -32.22
N ALA A 358 -6.04 1.84 -31.62
CA ALA A 358 -5.38 0.65 -32.16
C ALA A 358 -6.36 -0.52 -32.34
N GLN A 359 -7.24 -0.77 -31.37
CA GLN A 359 -8.28 -1.80 -31.51
C GLN A 359 -9.24 -1.53 -32.67
N ARG A 360 -9.63 -0.26 -32.90
CA ARG A 360 -10.48 0.11 -34.05
C ARG A 360 -9.74 -0.11 -35.37
N GLN A 361 -8.46 0.23 -35.43
CA GLN A 361 -7.62 -0.01 -36.62
C GLN A 361 -7.47 -1.51 -36.90
N VAL A 362 -7.21 -2.32 -35.89
CA VAL A 362 -7.15 -3.79 -36.04
C VAL A 362 -8.46 -4.35 -36.60
N ARG A 363 -9.61 -3.97 -36.03
CA ARG A 363 -10.94 -4.39 -36.53
C ARG A 363 -11.19 -3.91 -37.96
N PHE A 364 -10.80 -2.68 -38.29
CA PHE A 364 -10.92 -2.16 -39.65
C PHE A 364 -10.08 -2.97 -40.64
N LEU A 365 -8.83 -3.27 -40.30
CA LEU A 365 -7.94 -4.07 -41.15
C LEU A 365 -8.44 -5.52 -41.30
N GLN A 366 -8.95 -6.12 -40.21
CA GLN A 366 -9.56 -7.45 -40.24
C GLN A 366 -10.77 -7.49 -41.20
N ASN A 367 -11.65 -6.48 -41.13
CA ASN A 367 -12.79 -6.37 -42.03
C ASN A 367 -12.35 -6.20 -43.50
N ARG A 368 -11.35 -5.36 -43.75
CA ARG A 368 -10.80 -5.16 -45.10
C ARG A 368 -10.17 -6.44 -45.69
N LEU A 369 -9.46 -7.21 -44.86
CA LEU A 369 -8.89 -8.51 -45.25
C LEU A 369 -10.00 -9.52 -45.54
N ALA A 370 -11.06 -9.54 -44.73
CA ALA A 370 -12.20 -10.41 -44.95
C ALA A 370 -12.94 -10.04 -46.24
N GLU A 371 -13.17 -8.75 -46.52
CA GLU A 371 -13.78 -8.25 -47.77
C GLU A 371 -12.93 -8.59 -49.01
N ALA A 372 -11.59 -8.64 -48.86
CA ALA A 372 -10.66 -9.06 -49.91
C ALA A 372 -10.60 -10.60 -50.11
N GLY A 373 -11.45 -11.34 -49.40
CA GLY A 373 -11.54 -12.82 -49.53
C GLY A 373 -10.56 -13.60 -48.64
N HIS A 374 -9.82 -12.94 -47.76
CA HIS A 374 -8.83 -13.55 -46.86
C HIS A 374 -9.38 -13.79 -45.43
N HIS A 375 -10.60 -14.31 -45.30
CA HIS A 375 -11.26 -14.54 -44.01
C HIS A 375 -10.43 -15.37 -43.01
N ALA A 376 -9.77 -16.41 -43.49
CA ALA A 376 -8.95 -17.27 -42.65
C ALA A 376 -7.72 -16.52 -42.07
N ILE A 377 -7.17 -15.57 -42.79
CA ILE A 377 -6.02 -14.77 -42.39
C ILE A 377 -6.48 -13.61 -41.45
N ALA A 378 -7.64 -13.01 -41.75
CA ALA A 378 -8.15 -11.88 -40.99
C ALA A 378 -8.42 -12.22 -39.51
N TYR A 379 -8.77 -13.48 -39.22
CA TYR A 379 -9.11 -13.94 -37.88
C TYR A 379 -8.21 -15.12 -37.41
N ALA A 380 -7.16 -15.43 -38.13
CA ALA A 380 -6.13 -16.35 -37.63
C ALA A 380 -5.48 -15.74 -36.38
N ALA A 381 -5.32 -16.57 -35.37
CA ALA A 381 -4.40 -16.22 -34.28
C ALA A 381 -3.02 -16.00 -34.91
N ALA A 382 -2.34 -14.93 -34.54
CA ALA A 382 -0.99 -14.67 -35.04
C ALA A 382 -0.12 -15.92 -34.77
N ASP A 383 0.28 -16.64 -35.82
CA ASP A 383 1.27 -17.71 -35.75
C ASP A 383 2.69 -17.14 -35.60
N ALA A 384 2.83 -16.05 -34.87
CA ALA A 384 4.13 -15.64 -34.35
C ALA A 384 4.54 -16.72 -33.33
N PRO A 385 5.77 -17.28 -33.44
CA PRO A 385 6.27 -18.19 -32.43
C PRO A 385 6.09 -17.49 -31.08
N ALA A 386 5.38 -18.14 -30.17
CA ALA A 386 5.07 -17.53 -28.86
C ALA A 386 6.40 -17.10 -28.23
N ILE A 387 6.59 -15.80 -28.03
CA ILE A 387 7.76 -15.29 -27.33
C ILE A 387 7.73 -15.91 -25.93
N THR A 388 8.66 -16.81 -25.67
CA THR A 388 8.81 -17.42 -24.35
C THR A 388 9.54 -16.41 -23.48
N TYR A 389 8.83 -15.83 -22.54
CA TYR A 389 9.41 -14.91 -21.58
C TYR A 389 10.23 -15.66 -20.53
N PRO A 390 11.35 -15.10 -20.05
CA PRO A 390 12.08 -15.66 -18.92
C PRO A 390 11.21 -15.62 -17.66
N GLU A 391 11.43 -16.57 -16.74
CA GLU A 391 10.67 -16.65 -15.48
C GLU A 391 11.27 -15.77 -14.37
N THR A 392 12.58 -15.50 -14.44
CA THR A 392 13.35 -14.70 -13.48
C THR A 392 14.42 -13.86 -14.19
N PHE A 393 14.97 -12.84 -13.53
CA PHE A 393 16.14 -12.11 -14.04
C PHE A 393 17.40 -13.00 -14.10
N ALA A 394 17.46 -14.05 -13.29
CA ALA A 394 18.50 -15.07 -13.41
C ALA A 394 18.34 -15.84 -14.72
N ASP A 395 17.14 -16.30 -15.05
CA ASP A 395 16.82 -16.98 -16.32
C ASP A 395 17.06 -16.05 -17.52
N LEU A 396 16.69 -14.76 -17.42
CA LEU A 396 16.97 -13.76 -18.44
C LEU A 396 18.47 -13.69 -18.77
N LEU A 397 19.34 -13.70 -17.76
CA LEU A 397 20.80 -13.68 -17.96
C LEU A 397 21.30 -14.97 -18.60
N ASP A 398 20.78 -16.12 -18.23
CA ASP A 398 21.16 -17.42 -18.78
C ASP A 398 20.74 -17.53 -20.27
N ARG A 399 19.64 -16.89 -20.65
CA ARG A 399 19.12 -16.82 -22.02
C ARG A 399 19.73 -15.71 -22.88
N PHE A 400 20.72 -14.96 -22.39
CA PHE A 400 21.39 -13.92 -23.18
C PHE A 400 22.07 -14.47 -24.45
N GLY A 401 22.38 -15.76 -24.47
CA GLY A 401 22.89 -16.46 -25.67
C GLY A 401 21.89 -16.53 -26.83
N GLU A 402 20.59 -16.32 -26.60
CA GLU A 402 19.55 -16.24 -27.63
C GLU A 402 19.60 -14.92 -28.42
N LEU A 403 20.39 -13.94 -27.95
CA LEU A 403 20.49 -12.58 -28.48
C LEU A 403 21.89 -12.35 -29.12
N PRO A 404 22.11 -12.85 -30.37
CA PRO A 404 23.45 -12.93 -30.96
C PRO A 404 24.15 -11.57 -31.14
N TYR A 405 23.38 -10.49 -31.28
CA TYR A 405 23.90 -9.14 -31.47
C TYR A 405 24.07 -8.34 -30.15
N LEU A 406 23.74 -8.96 -29.01
CA LEU A 406 23.92 -8.34 -27.70
C LEU A 406 25.01 -9.05 -26.89
N ARG A 407 25.67 -8.30 -26.01
CA ARG A 407 26.62 -8.83 -25.01
C ARG A 407 26.34 -8.21 -23.66
N PHE A 408 26.05 -9.04 -22.65
CA PHE A 408 25.94 -8.59 -21.29
C PHE A 408 27.33 -8.47 -20.65
N THR A 409 27.71 -7.26 -20.24
CA THR A 409 29.01 -6.96 -19.62
C THR A 409 28.85 -6.48 -18.17
N GLY A 410 27.60 -6.30 -17.73
CA GLY A 410 27.27 -5.82 -16.39
C GLY A 410 27.50 -6.83 -15.28
N LYS A 411 27.19 -6.43 -14.06
CA LYS A 411 27.29 -7.30 -12.87
C LYS A 411 26.04 -8.17 -12.74
N ALA A 412 26.13 -9.46 -13.04
CA ALA A 412 25.02 -10.40 -12.94
C ALA A 412 24.34 -10.43 -11.55
N LYS A 413 25.11 -10.21 -10.47
CA LYS A 413 24.56 -10.14 -9.10
C LYS A 413 23.50 -9.03 -8.97
N THR A 414 23.79 -7.84 -9.47
CA THR A 414 22.86 -6.68 -9.41
C THR A 414 21.55 -6.97 -10.15
N THR A 415 21.62 -7.65 -11.29
CA THR A 415 20.46 -8.03 -12.07
C THR A 415 19.62 -9.09 -11.36
N ARG A 416 20.26 -10.12 -10.78
CA ARG A 416 19.56 -11.16 -9.99
C ARG A 416 18.91 -10.62 -8.72
N GLU A 417 19.43 -9.56 -8.12
CA GLU A 417 18.82 -8.91 -6.95
C GLU A 417 17.43 -8.32 -7.26
N LEU A 418 17.09 -8.06 -8.53
CA LEU A 418 15.76 -7.64 -8.94
C LEU A 418 14.70 -8.73 -8.72
N ASP A 419 15.07 -10.01 -8.74
CA ASP A 419 14.15 -11.12 -8.47
C ASP A 419 13.54 -11.06 -7.06
N SER A 420 14.26 -10.48 -6.10
CA SER A 420 13.78 -10.31 -4.72
C SER A 420 12.75 -9.20 -4.56
N GLN A 421 12.59 -8.33 -5.56
CA GLN A 421 11.77 -7.13 -5.50
C GLN A 421 10.45 -7.22 -6.29
N SER A 422 10.27 -8.31 -7.04
CA SER A 422 9.08 -8.79 -7.76
C SER A 422 7.98 -7.75 -8.03
N VAL A 423 8.14 -7.01 -9.13
CA VAL A 423 7.05 -6.28 -9.79
C VAL A 423 6.78 -7.00 -11.10
N ASP A 424 5.56 -7.50 -11.28
CA ASP A 424 5.17 -8.50 -12.29
C ASP A 424 5.47 -8.14 -13.76
N ASN A 425 5.75 -6.89 -14.08
CA ASN A 425 6.00 -6.47 -15.48
C ASN A 425 7.46 -6.10 -15.80
N TRP A 426 8.35 -5.99 -14.81
CA TRP A 426 9.74 -5.57 -15.09
C TRP A 426 10.49 -6.57 -15.98
N LEU A 427 10.28 -7.84 -15.71
CA LEU A 427 10.95 -8.90 -16.44
C LEU A 427 10.53 -8.94 -17.90
N SER A 428 9.21 -8.88 -18.17
CA SER A 428 8.69 -8.85 -19.55
C SER A 428 9.15 -7.58 -20.29
N VAL A 429 9.09 -6.41 -19.66
CA VAL A 429 9.56 -5.14 -20.25
C VAL A 429 11.07 -5.19 -20.54
N ALA A 430 11.87 -5.78 -19.65
CA ALA A 430 13.30 -5.95 -19.88
C ALA A 430 13.58 -6.87 -21.05
N TRP A 431 12.85 -7.98 -21.16
CA TRP A 431 13.00 -8.93 -22.27
C TRP A 431 12.57 -8.34 -23.60
N ASP A 432 11.42 -7.65 -23.66
CA ASP A 432 10.98 -6.91 -24.84
C ASP A 432 12.02 -5.88 -25.30
N GLY A 433 12.58 -5.14 -24.35
CA GLY A 433 13.65 -4.19 -24.62
C GLY A 433 14.92 -4.83 -25.18
N LEU A 434 15.30 -6.00 -24.67
CA LEU A 434 16.44 -6.77 -25.18
C LEU A 434 16.17 -7.34 -26.58
N LEU A 435 14.99 -7.86 -26.85
CA LEU A 435 14.60 -8.30 -28.18
C LEU A 435 14.65 -7.16 -29.20
N ALA A 436 14.09 -6.01 -28.86
CA ALA A 436 14.13 -4.82 -29.70
C ALA A 436 15.56 -4.33 -29.95
N LEU A 437 16.40 -4.29 -28.90
CA LEU A 437 17.82 -3.94 -29.03
C LEU A 437 18.59 -4.92 -29.90
N ASN A 438 18.29 -6.22 -29.82
CA ASN A 438 18.94 -7.24 -30.64
C ASN A 438 18.59 -7.06 -32.13
N HIS A 439 17.33 -6.78 -32.46
CA HIS A 439 16.89 -6.49 -33.83
C HIS A 439 17.49 -5.19 -34.37
N PHE A 440 17.55 -4.14 -33.54
CA PHE A 440 18.23 -2.91 -33.87
C PHE A 440 19.72 -3.15 -34.18
N ALA A 441 20.40 -3.89 -33.30
CA ALA A 441 21.82 -4.22 -33.48
C ALA A 441 22.07 -5.03 -34.75
N GLU A 442 21.20 -5.98 -35.11
CA GLU A 442 21.23 -6.71 -36.38
C GLU A 442 21.11 -5.77 -37.56
N ALA A 443 20.15 -4.85 -37.53
CA ALA A 443 19.95 -3.86 -38.60
C ALA A 443 21.14 -2.89 -38.69
N SER A 444 21.68 -2.47 -37.55
CA SER A 444 22.86 -1.60 -37.47
C SER A 444 24.10 -2.26 -38.07
N ALA A 445 24.31 -3.56 -37.79
CA ALA A 445 25.40 -4.32 -38.36
C ALA A 445 25.28 -4.47 -39.89
N LYS A 446 24.08 -4.43 -40.44
CA LYS A 446 23.75 -4.45 -41.86
C LYS A 446 23.71 -3.06 -42.52
N ASN A 447 24.03 -1.99 -41.78
CA ASN A 447 23.86 -0.56 -42.17
C ASN A 447 22.42 -0.19 -42.56
N ALA A 448 21.43 -0.83 -41.99
CA ALA A 448 20.01 -0.66 -42.28
C ALA A 448 19.21 0.00 -41.15
N ALA A 449 19.86 0.38 -40.02
CA ALA A 449 19.16 0.91 -38.83
C ALA A 449 18.65 2.35 -38.97
N GLY A 450 19.15 3.13 -39.93
CA GLY A 450 18.64 4.48 -40.24
C GLY A 450 18.85 5.56 -39.17
N GLY A 451 19.48 5.25 -38.02
CA GLY A 451 19.71 6.18 -36.93
C GLY A 451 20.02 5.49 -35.59
N ASP A 452 19.79 6.20 -34.49
CA ASP A 452 19.94 5.64 -33.12
C ASP A 452 18.73 4.78 -32.72
N PHE A 453 18.84 4.08 -31.59
CA PHE A 453 17.79 3.18 -31.10
C PHE A 453 16.44 3.88 -30.85
N LEU A 454 16.45 5.15 -30.42
CA LEU A 454 15.21 5.93 -30.25
C LEU A 454 14.53 6.18 -31.60
N SER A 455 15.30 6.51 -32.62
CA SER A 455 14.80 6.69 -34.00
C SER A 455 14.28 5.38 -34.57
N TRP A 456 14.97 4.27 -34.31
CA TRP A 456 14.54 2.92 -34.65
C TRP A 456 13.17 2.58 -34.02
N CYS A 457 12.98 2.83 -32.71
CA CYS A 457 11.70 2.58 -32.04
C CYS A 457 10.54 3.43 -32.56
N LYS A 458 10.81 4.55 -33.22
CA LYS A 458 9.81 5.42 -33.87
C LYS A 458 9.53 5.02 -35.32
N GLY A 459 10.40 4.25 -35.94
CA GLY A 459 10.32 3.86 -37.34
C GLY A 459 9.44 2.63 -37.58
N GLU A 460 9.19 2.36 -38.85
CA GLU A 460 8.41 1.19 -39.29
C GLU A 460 9.23 -0.10 -39.23
N GLU A 461 10.56 0.01 -39.21
CA GLU A 461 11.50 -1.13 -39.17
C GLU A 461 11.47 -1.89 -37.84
N SER A 462 10.93 -1.29 -36.78
CA SER A 462 10.80 -1.95 -35.45
C SER A 462 9.58 -2.86 -35.31
N ARG A 463 8.86 -3.18 -36.39
CA ARG A 463 7.55 -3.85 -36.37
C ARG A 463 7.56 -5.26 -35.75
N ASP A 464 8.64 -6.02 -35.92
CA ASP A 464 8.70 -7.39 -35.43
C ASP A 464 8.86 -7.46 -33.90
N HIS A 465 9.59 -6.50 -33.31
CA HIS A 465 9.77 -6.36 -31.87
C HIS A 465 9.66 -4.89 -31.45
N PRO A 466 8.44 -4.34 -31.40
CA PRO A 466 8.23 -2.93 -31.07
C PRO A 466 8.53 -2.68 -29.59
N PHE A 467 9.29 -1.60 -29.30
CA PHE A 467 9.51 -1.12 -27.94
C PHE A 467 9.08 0.34 -27.82
N PRO A 468 8.37 0.74 -26.75
CA PRO A 468 7.84 2.09 -26.63
C PRO A 468 8.95 3.15 -26.59
N ALA A 469 8.96 4.08 -27.53
CA ALA A 469 9.95 5.16 -27.63
C ALA A 469 10.01 6.03 -26.36
N ALA A 470 8.90 6.20 -25.65
CA ALA A 470 8.82 6.93 -24.38
C ALA A 470 9.64 6.27 -23.24
N LYS A 471 9.92 4.97 -23.36
CA LYS A 471 10.78 4.23 -22.42
C LYS A 471 12.27 4.27 -22.79
N VAL A 472 12.64 4.92 -23.89
CA VAL A 472 14.04 5.04 -24.36
C VAL A 472 14.57 6.42 -24.03
N ALA A 473 15.74 6.49 -23.41
CA ALA A 473 16.50 7.72 -23.22
C ALA A 473 17.90 7.52 -23.80
N MET A 474 18.28 8.33 -24.80
CA MET A 474 19.59 8.23 -25.46
C MET A 474 20.68 9.01 -24.75
N ARG A 475 20.31 9.93 -23.85
CA ARG A 475 21.24 10.77 -23.09
C ARG A 475 20.80 10.89 -21.64
N GLU A 476 21.78 11.07 -20.78
CA GLU A 476 21.56 11.49 -19.40
C GLU A 476 21.29 13.02 -19.34
N SER A 477 20.74 13.50 -18.23
CA SER A 477 20.59 14.93 -18.00
C SER A 477 21.97 15.60 -17.88
N ASP A 478 22.08 16.88 -18.24
CA ASP A 478 23.32 17.66 -18.15
C ASP A 478 23.92 17.62 -16.74
N THR A 479 23.08 17.63 -15.72
CA THR A 479 23.50 17.55 -14.32
C THR A 479 24.20 16.21 -14.02
N VAL A 480 23.67 15.09 -14.52
CA VAL A 480 24.27 13.76 -14.34
C VAL A 480 25.54 13.62 -15.16
N ALA A 481 25.56 14.16 -16.37
CA ALA A 481 26.73 14.10 -17.26
C ALA A 481 27.94 14.88 -16.75
N HIS A 482 27.71 16.01 -16.04
CA HIS A 482 28.77 16.90 -15.54
C HIS A 482 29.11 16.71 -14.06
N HIS A 483 28.40 15.85 -13.32
CA HIS A 483 28.69 15.59 -11.92
C HIS A 483 29.51 14.30 -11.78
N ASP A 484 30.77 14.42 -11.37
CA ASP A 484 31.77 13.34 -11.38
C ASP A 484 31.30 12.04 -10.72
N LYS A 485 30.64 12.11 -9.55
CA LYS A 485 30.16 10.92 -8.85
C LYS A 485 29.03 10.21 -9.61
N LEU A 486 28.09 10.97 -10.16
CA LEU A 486 26.95 10.42 -10.90
C LEU A 486 27.38 9.86 -12.26
N ARG A 487 28.33 10.54 -12.91
CA ARG A 487 28.97 10.08 -14.14
C ARG A 487 29.73 8.77 -13.93
N THR A 488 30.47 8.66 -12.81
CA THR A 488 31.30 7.48 -12.49
C THR A 488 30.39 6.22 -12.36
N GLU A 489 29.20 6.33 -11.82
CA GLU A 489 28.26 5.19 -11.73
C GLU A 489 27.81 4.67 -13.11
N ARG A 490 27.92 5.49 -14.16
CA ARG A 490 27.58 5.17 -15.54
C ARG A 490 28.79 4.86 -16.41
N MET A 491 29.99 4.84 -15.83
CA MET A 491 31.18 4.26 -16.44
C MET A 491 31.05 2.73 -16.32
N LEU A 492 30.47 2.13 -17.33
CA LEU A 492 30.06 0.73 -17.31
C LEU A 492 31.01 -0.13 -18.17
N PRO A 493 31.17 -1.42 -17.83
CA PRO A 493 32.18 -2.26 -18.43
C PRO A 493 31.88 -2.57 -19.91
N VAL A 494 32.93 -2.54 -20.70
CA VAL A 494 32.98 -3.06 -22.08
C VAL A 494 34.28 -3.85 -22.28
N PRO A 495 34.37 -4.72 -23.30
CA PRO A 495 35.65 -5.35 -23.68
C PRO A 495 36.71 -4.31 -24.05
N LYS A 496 37.99 -4.66 -23.84
CA LYS A 496 39.12 -3.75 -24.17
C LYS A 496 39.28 -3.48 -25.66
N GLU A 497 38.69 -4.30 -26.48
CA GLU A 497 38.60 -4.15 -27.94
C GLU A 497 37.66 -3.00 -28.34
N VAL A 498 36.66 -2.69 -27.49
CA VAL A 498 35.75 -1.56 -27.67
C VAL A 498 36.33 -0.26 -27.10
N ASP A 499 36.87 -0.33 -25.90
CA ASP A 499 37.56 0.81 -25.26
C ASP A 499 38.75 0.29 -24.42
N PRO A 500 39.97 0.81 -24.64
CA PRO A 500 41.16 0.35 -23.92
C PRO A 500 41.09 0.50 -22.39
N ALA A 501 40.26 1.44 -21.88
CA ALA A 501 40.02 1.59 -20.45
C ALA A 501 39.13 0.48 -19.87
N GLY A 502 38.49 -0.33 -20.73
CA GLY A 502 37.56 -1.37 -20.34
C GLY A 502 36.23 -0.86 -19.79
N THR A 503 35.95 0.44 -19.93
CA THR A 503 34.70 1.07 -19.48
C THR A 503 34.33 2.24 -20.38
N VAL A 504 33.01 2.42 -20.64
CA VAL A 504 32.49 3.57 -21.38
C VAL A 504 31.38 4.27 -20.61
N PHE A 505 31.18 5.55 -20.87
CA PHE A 505 30.08 6.31 -20.31
C PHE A 505 28.78 5.93 -21.04
N MET A 506 27.99 5.03 -20.45
CA MET A 506 26.73 4.56 -21.03
C MET A 506 25.56 5.46 -20.64
N GLN A 507 25.26 6.44 -21.47
CA GLN A 507 24.15 7.36 -21.28
C GLN A 507 22.81 6.77 -21.74
N ALA A 508 22.84 6.00 -22.83
CA ALA A 508 21.65 5.38 -23.40
C ALA A 508 21.09 4.33 -22.46
N HIS A 509 19.79 4.42 -22.17
CA HIS A 509 19.14 3.49 -21.27
C HIS A 509 17.65 3.30 -21.56
N LEU A 510 17.13 2.13 -21.14
CA LEU A 510 15.72 1.79 -21.15
C LEU A 510 15.14 1.91 -19.75
N LYS A 511 13.94 2.52 -19.67
CA LYS A 511 13.15 2.63 -18.44
C LYS A 511 12.33 1.35 -18.28
N ILE A 512 12.80 0.43 -17.45
CA ILE A 512 12.12 -0.85 -17.23
C ILE A 512 10.98 -0.70 -16.22
N GLY A 513 11.18 0.07 -15.16
CA GLY A 513 10.17 0.40 -14.16
C GLY A 513 9.99 1.90 -14.00
N LEU A 514 8.80 2.31 -13.54
CA LEU A 514 8.44 3.70 -13.24
C LEU A 514 8.01 3.84 -11.78
N GLY A 515 8.26 4.99 -11.19
CA GLY A 515 7.56 5.46 -9.98
C GLY A 515 7.95 4.89 -8.63
N ASN A 516 8.95 4.00 -8.50
CA ASN A 516 9.40 3.45 -7.23
C ASN A 516 10.88 3.76 -6.95
N THR A 517 11.29 3.68 -5.68
CA THR A 517 12.69 3.82 -5.23
C THR A 517 13.68 2.92 -5.96
N VAL A 518 13.21 1.83 -6.56
CA VAL A 518 14.03 0.87 -7.32
C VAL A 518 14.05 1.17 -8.81
N ALA A 519 12.90 1.51 -9.41
CA ALA A 519 12.69 1.89 -10.82
C ALA A 519 13.77 1.38 -11.79
N PRO A 520 13.84 0.07 -12.13
CA PRO A 520 14.98 -0.51 -12.83
C PRO A 520 15.28 0.15 -14.17
N ARG A 521 16.58 0.19 -14.50
CA ARG A 521 17.10 0.69 -15.78
C ARG A 521 18.00 -0.35 -16.42
N LEU A 522 18.01 -0.35 -17.77
CA LEU A 522 18.94 -1.11 -18.58
C LEU A 522 19.80 -0.09 -19.35
N HIS A 523 21.10 0.01 -19.04
CA HIS A 523 22.02 0.86 -19.78
C HIS A 523 22.77 0.06 -20.83
N PHE A 524 22.93 0.66 -22.01
CA PHE A 524 23.58 0.02 -23.14
C PHE A 524 24.50 0.98 -23.91
N TYR A 525 25.43 0.40 -24.63
CA TYR A 525 26.34 1.08 -25.54
C TYR A 525 26.25 0.44 -26.93
N ASP A 526 25.89 1.25 -27.92
CA ASP A 526 25.83 0.82 -29.33
C ASP A 526 27.22 0.94 -29.97
N ASP A 527 27.82 -0.19 -30.28
CA ASP A 527 29.07 -0.33 -31.01
C ASP A 527 28.86 -1.00 -32.38
N GLY A 528 27.61 -0.96 -32.86
CA GLY A 528 27.20 -1.54 -34.15
C GLY A 528 28.11 -1.16 -35.31
N PRO A 529 28.50 0.12 -35.48
CA PRO A 529 29.39 0.55 -36.57
C PRO A 529 30.80 -0.06 -36.54
N GLN A 530 31.30 -0.51 -35.38
CA GLN A 530 32.65 -1.03 -35.22
C GLN A 530 32.68 -2.56 -35.05
N THR A 531 31.93 -3.05 -34.07
CA THR A 531 31.90 -4.49 -33.72
C THR A 531 30.65 -5.24 -34.22
N GLY A 532 29.64 -4.53 -34.65
CA GLY A 532 28.33 -5.12 -35.00
C GLY A 532 27.52 -5.53 -33.76
N LEU A 533 27.90 -5.08 -32.56
CA LEU A 533 27.28 -5.50 -31.29
C LEU A 533 26.81 -4.30 -30.47
N VAL A 534 25.80 -4.57 -29.64
CA VAL A 534 25.37 -3.66 -28.56
C VAL A 534 25.74 -4.29 -27.22
N TYR A 535 26.37 -3.52 -26.36
CA TYR A 535 26.84 -3.93 -25.04
C TYR A 535 25.86 -3.46 -23.95
N VAL A 536 25.32 -4.40 -23.17
CA VAL A 536 24.46 -4.10 -22.02
C VAL A 536 25.34 -4.10 -20.76
N GLY A 537 25.70 -2.90 -20.32
CA GLY A 537 26.62 -2.71 -19.19
C GLY A 537 25.95 -2.70 -17.82
N TYR A 538 24.62 -2.56 -17.79
CA TYR A 538 23.87 -2.52 -16.55
C TYR A 538 22.41 -2.92 -16.75
N LEU A 539 21.90 -3.76 -15.89
CA LEU A 539 20.47 -3.99 -15.67
C LEU A 539 20.25 -4.12 -14.16
N GLY A 540 19.57 -3.15 -13.57
CA GLY A 540 19.44 -3.08 -12.12
C GLY A 540 18.64 -1.88 -11.64
N PRO A 541 18.59 -1.63 -10.30
CA PRO A 541 17.96 -0.47 -9.71
C PRO A 541 18.42 0.85 -10.35
N HIS A 542 17.57 1.88 -10.29
CA HIS A 542 17.92 3.19 -10.80
C HIS A 542 19.25 3.68 -10.20
N LEU A 543 20.23 4.03 -11.05
CA LEU A 543 21.47 4.64 -10.60
C LEU A 543 21.19 6.02 -10.02
N ARG A 544 21.98 6.44 -9.03
CA ARG A 544 21.76 7.71 -8.34
C ARG A 544 21.61 8.88 -9.30
N ASN A 545 20.74 9.79 -8.95
CA ASN A 545 20.55 11.07 -9.61
C ASN A 545 20.52 12.20 -8.55
N THR A 546 20.27 13.44 -8.94
CA THR A 546 20.24 14.60 -8.03
C THR A 546 19.04 14.60 -7.07
N ARG A 547 18.08 13.67 -7.21
CA ARG A 547 16.88 13.54 -6.36
C ARG A 547 16.93 12.31 -5.43
N THR A 548 17.90 11.47 -5.58
CA THR A 548 18.24 10.33 -4.72
C THR A 548 19.59 10.57 -4.03
#